data_3114533685e7799550d91d04a31a04a3
#
_entry.id   3114533685e7799550d91d04a31a04a3
#
_cell.length_a   1.000
_cell.length_b   1.000
_cell.length_c   1.000
_cell.angle_alpha   90.00
_cell.angle_beta   90.00
_cell.angle_gamma   90.00
#
_symmetry.space_group_name_H-M   'P 1'
#
loop_
_entity.id
_entity.type
_entity.pdbx_description
1 polymer ?
#
loop_
_entity_poly.entity_id
_entity_poly.type
_entity_poly.pdbx_seq_one_letter_code
_entity_poly.pdbx_strand_id
1 'polypeptide(L)'
;GKVRLVKATPLPGNVKEKESAKTVSAKLKQELKNTVTPTKVEENEAIQEDQVQYENTLKNFKIREQQFDNSWCAGFSMAALLNATKNTDTYNAHDIMRTLYPEVSEQDLPNCSTFPNQMIEYGKSQGRDIHYQEGVPSYEQVDQLTKDNVGIMILAQSVSQNPNDPHLGHALAVVGNAKINDQEKLIYWNPWDTELSIQDADSSLLHLSFNRDYNWYGSMIGY
;
A
#
# COMPACT_ATOMS: atom_id res chain seq x y z
N GLY A 1 1.54 23.11 2.60
CA GLY A 1 1.23 21.76 2.92
C GLY A 1 2.40 21.01 3.49
N LYS A 2 2.11 19.93 4.19
CA LYS A 2 3.10 19.13 4.91
C LYS A 2 2.82 17.66 4.66
N VAL A 3 3.85 16.90 4.26
CA VAL A 3 3.76 15.45 4.23
C VAL A 3 3.89 14.94 5.66
N ARG A 4 2.89 14.20 6.12
CA ARG A 4 2.90 13.56 7.42
C ARG A 4 2.91 12.05 7.25
N LEU A 5 3.88 11.41 7.87
CA LEU A 5 3.90 9.97 7.99
C LEU A 5 2.99 9.59 9.16
N VAL A 6 1.85 8.98 8.85
CA VAL A 6 0.82 8.67 9.84
C VAL A 6 0.94 7.22 10.28
N LYS A 7 0.98 6.99 11.59
CA LYS A 7 0.98 5.64 12.14
C LYS A 7 -0.38 4.97 11.97
N ALA A 8 -0.36 3.68 11.66
CA ALA A 8 -1.55 2.86 11.58
C ALA A 8 -2.18 2.64 12.95
N THR A 9 -3.51 2.64 12.96
CA THR A 9 -4.29 2.10 14.06
C THR A 9 -4.98 0.83 13.57
N PRO A 10 -4.55 -0.37 14.00
CA PRO A 10 -5.19 -1.59 13.54
C PRO A 10 -6.65 -1.67 13.95
N LEU A 11 -7.49 -2.22 13.08
CA LEU A 11 -8.88 -2.51 13.42
C LEU A 11 -8.96 -3.61 14.50
N PRO A 12 -9.89 -3.52 15.46
CA PRO A 12 -10.00 -4.48 16.55
C PRO A 12 -10.54 -5.85 16.15
N GLY A 13 -11.02 -6.06 14.92
CA GLY A 13 -11.40 -7.38 14.42
C GLY A 13 -10.19 -8.21 14.01
N ASN A 14 -10.22 -9.53 14.10
CA ASN A 14 -9.14 -10.46 13.74
C ASN A 14 -7.92 -10.46 14.67
N VAL A 15 -8.13 -10.25 15.95
CA VAL A 15 -7.06 -10.16 16.95
C VAL A 15 -6.17 -11.41 16.97
N LYS A 16 -6.72 -12.61 16.81
CA LYS A 16 -5.94 -13.87 16.87
C LYS A 16 -4.98 -14.07 15.69
N GLU A 17 -5.40 -13.77 14.47
CA GLU A 17 -4.53 -13.86 13.29
C GLU A 17 -3.45 -12.78 13.34
N LYS A 18 -3.82 -11.59 13.79
CA LYS A 18 -2.89 -10.45 13.92
C LYS A 18 -1.82 -10.67 14.98
N GLU A 19 -2.11 -11.37 16.07
CA GLU A 19 -1.12 -11.59 17.13
C GLU A 19 -0.04 -12.60 16.74
N SER A 20 -0.38 -13.73 16.13
CA SER A 20 0.64 -14.67 15.67
C SER A 20 1.50 -14.11 14.54
N ALA A 21 0.88 -13.43 13.59
CA ALA A 21 1.56 -12.75 12.50
C ALA A 21 2.38 -11.55 12.98
N LYS A 22 1.89 -10.83 13.98
CA LYS A 22 2.60 -9.72 14.61
C LYS A 22 3.91 -10.18 15.26
N THR A 23 3.93 -11.36 15.88
CA THR A 23 5.14 -11.91 16.50
C THR A 23 6.20 -12.26 15.45
N VAL A 24 5.80 -12.87 14.32
CA VAL A 24 6.72 -13.18 13.22
C VAL A 24 7.23 -11.91 12.56
N SER A 25 6.35 -10.96 12.28
CA SER A 25 6.72 -9.66 11.69
C SER A 25 7.61 -8.84 12.63
N ALA A 26 7.35 -8.86 13.93
CA ALA A 26 8.17 -8.17 14.92
C ALA A 26 9.58 -8.78 15.01
N LYS A 27 9.70 -10.11 14.97
CA LYS A 27 11.00 -10.78 14.89
C LYS A 27 11.76 -10.41 13.62
N LEU A 28 11.10 -10.42 12.49
CA LEU A 28 11.69 -10.06 11.21
C LEU A 28 12.11 -8.59 11.18
N LYS A 29 11.30 -7.70 11.72
CA LYS A 29 11.64 -6.28 11.89
C LYS A 29 12.83 -6.07 12.82
N GLN A 30 12.93 -6.85 13.88
CA GLN A 30 14.04 -6.79 14.82
C GLN A 30 15.35 -7.26 14.17
N GLU A 31 15.32 -8.35 13.42
CA GLU A 31 16.48 -8.87 12.66
C GLU A 31 16.93 -7.89 11.60
N LEU A 32 16.01 -7.24 10.91
CA LEU A 32 16.32 -6.24 9.89
C LEU A 32 16.83 -4.92 10.49
N LYS A 33 16.36 -4.52 11.65
CA LYS A 33 16.92 -3.37 12.39
C LYS A 33 18.38 -3.58 12.79
N ASN A 34 18.77 -4.83 13.03
CA ASN A 34 20.14 -5.16 13.40
C ASN A 34 21.08 -5.27 12.18
N THR A 35 20.52 -5.42 10.98
CA THR A 35 21.29 -5.60 9.74
C THR A 35 21.18 -4.43 8.76
N VAL A 36 20.04 -3.75 8.73
CA VAL A 36 19.78 -2.59 7.88
C VAL A 36 19.69 -1.39 8.81
N THR A 37 20.70 -0.79 8.80
CA THR A 37 21.05 0.34 9.53
C THR A 37 20.12 1.54 9.54
N PRO A 38 20.38 2.42 10.48
CA PRO A 38 19.77 3.71 10.74
C PRO A 38 19.58 4.64 9.54
N THR A 39 20.18 4.35 8.38
CA THR A 39 20.12 5.20 7.18
C THR A 39 18.68 5.48 6.73
N LYS A 40 17.81 4.49 6.84
CA LYS A 40 16.39 4.66 6.47
C LYS A 40 15.61 5.45 7.52
N VAL A 41 15.98 5.33 8.78
CA VAL A 41 15.45 6.13 9.89
C VAL A 41 15.96 7.57 9.79
N GLU A 42 17.21 7.77 9.45
CA GLU A 42 17.80 9.09 9.23
C GLU A 42 17.20 9.81 8.03
N GLU A 43 16.90 9.11 6.92
CA GLU A 43 16.19 9.68 5.77
C GLU A 43 14.78 10.15 6.13
N ASN A 44 14.06 9.39 6.95
CA ASN A 44 12.72 9.78 7.41
C ASN A 44 12.77 10.91 8.44
N GLU A 45 13.79 10.94 9.28
CA GLU A 45 14.03 12.04 10.23
C GLU A 45 14.54 13.31 9.55
N ALA A 46 15.20 13.17 8.38
CA ALA A 46 15.74 14.29 7.63
C ALA A 46 14.67 15.07 6.84
N ILE A 47 13.46 14.55 6.67
CA ILE A 47 12.37 15.27 6.02
C ILE A 47 11.79 16.25 7.02
N GLN A 48 12.21 17.49 6.90
CA GLN A 48 11.74 18.58 7.73
C GLN A 48 10.56 19.30 7.08
N GLU A 49 9.66 19.85 7.90
CA GLU A 49 8.46 20.52 7.42
C GLU A 49 8.74 21.69 6.46
N ASP A 50 9.84 22.41 6.66
CA ASP A 50 10.25 23.54 5.83
C ASP A 50 10.75 23.13 4.44
N GLN A 51 11.00 21.84 4.21
CA GLN A 51 11.39 21.31 2.91
C GLN A 51 10.19 20.96 2.02
N VAL A 52 9.00 20.88 2.59
CA VAL A 52 7.78 20.50 1.86
C VAL A 52 7.19 21.75 1.20
N GLN A 53 7.20 21.78 -0.13
CA GLN A 53 6.71 22.87 -0.95
C GLN A 53 5.25 22.68 -1.35
N TYR A 54 4.84 21.43 -1.52
CA TYR A 54 3.50 21.06 -1.94
C TYR A 54 3.16 19.66 -1.41
N GLU A 55 1.92 19.48 -1.00
CA GLU A 55 1.38 18.20 -0.56
C GLU A 55 -0.07 18.06 -1.02
N ASN A 56 -0.40 16.92 -1.60
CA ASN A 56 -1.74 16.59 -2.04
C ASN A 56 -2.02 15.13 -1.73
N THR A 57 -2.96 14.87 -0.85
CA THR A 57 -3.31 13.51 -0.42
C THR A 57 -4.81 13.29 -0.46
N LEU A 58 -5.22 12.03 -0.59
CA LEU A 58 -6.60 11.64 -0.36
C LEU A 58 -7.01 12.09 1.05
N LYS A 59 -8.03 12.96 1.12
CA LYS A 59 -8.38 13.70 2.36
C LYS A 59 -8.66 12.82 3.56
N ASN A 60 -9.29 11.68 3.30
CA ASN A 60 -9.76 10.77 4.35
C ASN A 60 -8.94 9.48 4.42
N PHE A 61 -7.74 9.46 3.82
CA PHE A 61 -6.87 8.30 3.90
C PHE A 61 -6.35 8.14 5.33
N LYS A 62 -6.57 6.94 5.89
CA LYS A 62 -6.09 6.56 7.21
C LYS A 62 -5.57 5.14 7.16
N ILE A 63 -4.47 4.88 7.84
CA ILE A 63 -3.99 3.53 8.04
C ILE A 63 -4.72 2.92 9.23
N ARG A 64 -5.63 1.98 8.98
CA ARG A 64 -6.45 1.32 10.00
C ARG A 64 -6.05 -0.11 10.26
N GLU A 65 -5.35 -0.72 9.30
CA GLU A 65 -4.98 -2.12 9.33
C GLU A 65 -3.51 -2.29 9.03
N GLN A 66 -2.96 -3.44 9.34
CA GLN A 66 -1.62 -3.84 8.93
C GLN A 66 -1.66 -5.31 8.50
N GLN A 67 -0.99 -5.60 7.38
CA GLN A 67 -0.89 -6.96 6.86
C GLN A 67 0.13 -7.78 7.65
N PHE A 68 -0.31 -8.94 8.17
CA PHE A 68 0.56 -9.90 8.83
C PHE A 68 0.25 -11.30 8.29
N ASP A 69 1.28 -11.98 7.81
CA ASP A 69 1.28 -13.41 7.52
C ASP A 69 0.08 -13.91 6.70
N ASN A 70 -0.27 -13.15 5.66
CA ASN A 70 -1.31 -13.51 4.70
C ASN A 70 -0.98 -12.94 3.33
N SER A 71 -1.76 -13.33 2.32
CA SER A 71 -1.63 -12.88 0.93
C SER A 71 -2.68 -11.82 0.56
N TRP A 72 -3.12 -11.01 1.48
CA TRP A 72 -4.23 -10.07 1.34
C TRP A 72 -3.81 -8.63 0.98
N CYS A 73 -2.62 -8.42 0.43
CA CYS A 73 -2.14 -7.07 0.13
C CYS A 73 -3.13 -6.24 -0.69
N ALA A 74 -3.75 -6.84 -1.70
CA ALA A 74 -4.77 -6.15 -2.51
C ALA A 74 -6.05 -5.88 -1.71
N GLY A 75 -6.45 -6.78 -0.83
CA GLY A 75 -7.58 -6.58 0.07
C GLY A 75 -7.36 -5.40 1.00
N PHE A 76 -6.19 -5.31 1.60
CA PHE A 76 -5.81 -4.17 2.44
C PHE A 76 -5.77 -2.86 1.67
N SER A 77 -5.20 -2.89 0.47
CA SER A 77 -5.08 -1.69 -0.37
C SER A 77 -6.44 -1.20 -0.87
N MET A 78 -7.30 -2.11 -1.34
CA MET A 78 -8.67 -1.78 -1.76
C MET A 78 -9.49 -1.22 -0.59
N ALA A 79 -9.40 -1.84 0.59
CA ALA A 79 -10.12 -1.38 1.78
C ALA A 79 -9.70 0.05 2.15
N ALA A 80 -8.41 0.32 2.19
CA ALA A 80 -7.89 1.64 2.53
C ALA A 80 -8.33 2.71 1.53
N LEU A 81 -8.26 2.40 0.23
CA LEU A 81 -8.67 3.32 -0.83
C LEU A 81 -10.18 3.58 -0.83
N LEU A 82 -10.99 2.54 -0.71
CA LEU A 82 -12.46 2.69 -0.67
C LEU A 82 -12.92 3.42 0.59
N ASN A 83 -12.32 3.15 1.74
CA ASN A 83 -12.59 3.90 2.96
C ASN A 83 -12.27 5.38 2.78
N ALA A 84 -11.14 5.70 2.15
CA ALA A 84 -10.75 7.09 1.90
C ALA A 84 -11.70 7.78 0.93
N THR A 85 -11.94 7.20 -0.23
CA THR A 85 -12.71 7.85 -1.30
C THR A 85 -14.21 7.90 -1.03
N LYS A 86 -14.72 6.97 -0.24
CA LYS A 86 -16.14 6.97 0.20
C LYS A 86 -16.33 7.63 1.55
N ASN A 87 -15.27 8.10 2.19
CA ASN A 87 -15.29 8.68 3.52
C ASN A 87 -16.03 7.79 4.53
N THR A 88 -15.57 6.55 4.65
CA THR A 88 -16.14 5.55 5.55
C THR A 88 -15.01 4.79 6.24
N ASP A 89 -15.32 3.97 7.20
CA ASP A 89 -14.40 3.06 7.89
C ASP A 89 -14.86 1.60 7.86
N THR A 90 -15.83 1.29 6.98
CA THR A 90 -16.55 0.01 6.97
C THR A 90 -15.83 -1.09 6.20
N TYR A 91 -14.88 -0.74 5.31
CA TYR A 91 -14.13 -1.74 4.56
C TYR A 91 -12.96 -2.28 5.38
N ASN A 92 -12.71 -3.57 5.27
CA ASN A 92 -11.51 -4.21 5.81
C ASN A 92 -11.07 -5.35 4.90
N ALA A 93 -9.81 -5.75 5.01
CA ALA A 93 -9.23 -6.74 4.14
C ALA A 93 -9.90 -8.12 4.28
N HIS A 94 -10.19 -8.55 5.50
CA HIS A 94 -10.85 -9.85 5.73
C HIS A 94 -12.18 -9.94 5.00
N ASP A 95 -13.03 -8.94 5.13
CA ASP A 95 -14.36 -8.94 4.50
C ASP A 95 -14.27 -8.94 2.97
N ILE A 96 -13.31 -8.21 2.41
CA ILE A 96 -13.06 -8.21 0.96
C ILE A 96 -12.63 -9.60 0.51
N MET A 97 -11.66 -10.21 1.17
CA MET A 97 -11.18 -11.54 0.82
C MET A 97 -12.26 -12.60 1.00
N ARG A 98 -13.09 -12.50 2.03
CA ARG A 98 -14.24 -13.39 2.23
C ARG A 98 -15.26 -13.26 1.10
N THR A 99 -15.51 -12.06 0.61
CA THR A 99 -16.39 -11.81 -0.55
C THR A 99 -15.83 -12.45 -1.82
N LEU A 100 -14.51 -12.34 -2.03
CA LEU A 100 -13.84 -12.94 -3.20
C LEU A 100 -13.78 -14.46 -3.15
N TYR A 101 -13.71 -15.02 -1.97
CA TYR A 101 -13.54 -16.46 -1.72
C TYR A 101 -14.58 -16.98 -0.71
N PRO A 102 -15.87 -17.00 -1.08
CA PRO A 102 -16.95 -17.32 -0.13
C PRO A 102 -16.92 -18.79 0.35
N GLU A 103 -16.35 -19.70 -0.45
CA GLU A 103 -16.32 -21.14 -0.16
C GLU A 103 -15.06 -21.59 0.58
N VAL A 104 -14.05 -20.73 0.70
CA VAL A 104 -12.76 -21.07 1.33
C VAL A 104 -12.91 -21.03 2.85
N SER A 105 -12.31 -22.01 3.55
CA SER A 105 -12.30 -22.04 5.01
C SER A 105 -11.52 -20.84 5.58
N GLU A 106 -11.85 -20.47 6.81
CA GLU A 106 -11.09 -19.41 7.52
C GLU A 106 -9.61 -19.76 7.67
N GLN A 107 -9.30 -21.03 7.80
CA GLN A 107 -7.92 -21.51 7.90
C GLN A 107 -7.14 -21.30 6.60
N ASP A 108 -7.77 -21.47 5.46
CA ASP A 108 -7.12 -21.39 4.14
C ASP A 108 -7.19 -19.98 3.54
N LEU A 109 -8.10 -19.15 4.01
CA LEU A 109 -8.31 -17.79 3.49
C LEU A 109 -7.04 -16.92 3.50
N PRO A 110 -6.16 -17.01 4.51
CA PRO A 110 -4.90 -16.24 4.51
C PRO A 110 -3.97 -16.53 3.33
N ASN A 111 -4.09 -17.69 2.70
CA ASN A 111 -3.27 -18.08 1.55
C ASN A 111 -3.86 -17.64 0.21
N CYS A 112 -5.07 -17.07 0.21
CA CYS A 112 -5.71 -16.60 -1.01
C CYS A 112 -5.18 -15.22 -1.37
N SER A 113 -4.81 -15.05 -2.64
CA SER A 113 -4.40 -13.77 -3.19
C SER A 113 -5.46 -13.25 -4.17
N THR A 114 -5.28 -12.02 -4.62
CA THR A 114 -6.24 -11.37 -5.52
C THR A 114 -5.60 -11.15 -6.88
N PHE A 115 -6.32 -11.50 -7.94
CA PHE A 115 -5.90 -11.30 -9.33
C PHE A 115 -6.51 -10.01 -9.91
N PRO A 116 -5.92 -9.44 -10.98
CA PRO A 116 -6.40 -8.18 -11.56
C PRO A 116 -7.87 -8.17 -11.94
N ASN A 117 -8.39 -9.26 -12.52
CA ASN A 117 -9.83 -9.34 -12.83
C ASN A 117 -10.72 -9.25 -11.60
N GLN A 118 -10.28 -9.84 -10.48
CA GLN A 118 -11.02 -9.74 -9.21
C GLN A 118 -10.99 -8.33 -8.64
N MET A 119 -9.88 -7.61 -8.80
CA MET A 119 -9.74 -6.21 -8.38
C MET A 119 -10.74 -5.32 -9.12
N ILE A 120 -10.88 -5.52 -10.42
CA ILE A 120 -11.82 -4.80 -11.28
C ILE A 120 -13.27 -5.14 -10.89
N GLU A 121 -13.58 -6.43 -10.77
CA GLU A 121 -14.93 -6.89 -10.44
C GLU A 121 -15.37 -6.47 -9.04
N TYR A 122 -14.46 -6.54 -8.07
CA TYR A 122 -14.76 -6.08 -6.71
C TYR A 122 -15.06 -4.58 -6.72
N GLY A 123 -14.24 -3.78 -7.38
CA GLY A 123 -14.49 -2.35 -7.53
C GLY A 123 -15.85 -2.06 -8.16
N LYS A 124 -16.19 -2.79 -9.21
CA LYS A 124 -17.49 -2.67 -9.88
C LYS A 124 -18.64 -2.99 -8.93
N SER A 125 -18.52 -4.03 -8.11
CA SER A 125 -19.54 -4.38 -7.11
C SER A 125 -19.72 -3.29 -6.06
N GLN A 126 -18.72 -2.43 -5.87
CA GLN A 126 -18.75 -1.30 -4.96
C GLN A 126 -19.06 0.04 -5.65
N GLY A 127 -19.53 0.00 -6.90
CA GLY A 127 -19.89 1.18 -7.66
C GLY A 127 -18.73 1.94 -8.26
N ARG A 128 -17.59 1.28 -8.45
CA ARG A 128 -16.37 1.87 -9.02
C ARG A 128 -16.08 1.30 -10.40
N ASP A 129 -15.63 2.15 -11.30
CA ASP A 129 -15.17 1.77 -12.63
C ASP A 129 -13.64 1.72 -12.62
N ILE A 130 -13.11 0.51 -12.44
CA ILE A 130 -11.67 0.28 -12.30
C ILE A 130 -11.08 -0.06 -13.65
N HIS A 131 -9.95 0.57 -13.98
CA HIS A 131 -9.20 0.23 -15.18
C HIS A 131 -7.71 0.07 -14.88
N TYR A 132 -7.08 -0.80 -15.64
CA TYR A 132 -5.64 -1.02 -15.58
C TYR A 132 -4.91 0.00 -16.46
N GLN A 133 -3.83 0.56 -15.92
CA GLN A 133 -2.89 1.38 -16.65
C GLN A 133 -1.49 0.81 -16.44
N GLU A 134 -0.74 0.63 -17.52
CA GLU A 134 0.62 0.14 -17.46
C GLU A 134 1.56 1.19 -16.83
N GLY A 135 2.48 0.71 -15.99
CA GLY A 135 3.51 1.54 -15.40
C GLY A 135 3.07 2.42 -14.24
N VAL A 136 3.93 3.35 -13.92
CA VAL A 136 3.71 4.36 -12.89
C VAL A 136 2.98 5.54 -13.50
N PRO A 137 1.84 5.98 -12.96
CA PRO A 137 1.20 7.21 -13.43
C PRO A 137 2.14 8.41 -13.25
N SER A 138 2.04 9.39 -14.13
CA SER A 138 2.84 10.61 -13.99
C SER A 138 2.49 11.34 -12.70
N TYR A 139 3.40 12.17 -12.23
CA TYR A 139 3.17 13.04 -11.08
C TYR A 139 1.88 13.85 -11.25
N GLU A 140 1.69 14.44 -12.45
CA GLU A 140 0.53 15.26 -12.79
C GLU A 140 -0.76 14.45 -12.79
N GLN A 141 -0.72 13.21 -13.28
CA GLN A 141 -1.88 12.31 -13.26
C GLN A 141 -2.25 11.93 -11.83
N VAL A 142 -1.28 11.59 -11.00
CA VAL A 142 -1.53 11.29 -9.57
C VAL A 142 -2.10 12.52 -8.87
N ASP A 143 -1.55 13.69 -9.14
CA ASP A 143 -2.03 14.95 -8.56
C ASP A 143 -3.51 15.19 -8.88
N GLN A 144 -3.88 15.06 -10.13
CA GLN A 144 -5.26 15.29 -10.56
C GLN A 144 -6.22 14.22 -10.03
N LEU A 145 -5.86 12.95 -10.12
CA LEU A 145 -6.71 11.85 -9.61
C LEU A 145 -6.93 11.98 -8.10
N THR A 146 -5.88 12.32 -7.37
CA THR A 146 -5.97 12.53 -5.92
C THR A 146 -6.90 13.70 -5.57
N LYS A 147 -6.79 14.81 -6.31
CA LYS A 147 -7.71 15.96 -6.17
C LYS A 147 -9.15 15.58 -6.47
N ASP A 148 -9.36 14.71 -7.44
CA ASP A 148 -10.69 14.22 -7.83
C ASP A 148 -11.20 13.11 -6.92
N ASN A 149 -10.45 12.79 -5.87
CA ASN A 149 -10.78 11.75 -4.89
C ASN A 149 -10.89 10.36 -5.53
N VAL A 150 -9.99 10.05 -6.45
CA VAL A 150 -9.91 8.75 -7.15
C VAL A 150 -8.73 7.98 -6.62
N GLY A 151 -8.98 6.75 -6.16
CA GLY A 151 -7.95 5.87 -5.61
C GLY A 151 -7.18 5.12 -6.68
N ILE A 152 -5.89 4.95 -6.44
CA ILE A 152 -4.95 4.23 -7.30
C ILE A 152 -4.31 3.11 -6.49
N MET A 153 -4.42 1.87 -6.97
CA MET A 153 -3.70 0.75 -6.38
C MET A 153 -2.46 0.43 -7.20
N ILE A 154 -1.33 0.31 -6.53
CA ILE A 154 -0.06 -0.08 -7.15
C ILE A 154 -0.04 -1.59 -7.32
N LEU A 155 0.35 -2.06 -8.50
CA LEU A 155 0.70 -3.44 -8.76
C LEU A 155 2.21 -3.53 -8.94
N ALA A 156 2.83 -4.31 -8.08
CA ALA A 156 4.29 -4.45 -8.04
C ALA A 156 4.72 -5.91 -8.09
N GLN A 157 5.93 -6.13 -8.55
CA GLN A 157 6.53 -7.45 -8.67
C GLN A 157 7.94 -7.41 -8.07
N SER A 158 8.28 -8.44 -7.29
CA SER A 158 9.60 -8.52 -6.67
C SER A 158 10.71 -8.54 -7.71
N VAL A 159 11.80 -7.83 -7.40
CA VAL A 159 13.01 -7.82 -8.21
C VAL A 159 14.00 -8.81 -7.60
N SER A 160 14.43 -9.79 -8.39
CA SER A 160 15.47 -10.74 -7.99
C SER A 160 16.53 -10.84 -9.07
N GLN A 161 17.78 -10.91 -8.66
CA GLN A 161 18.91 -11.15 -9.57
C GLN A 161 19.05 -12.62 -9.95
N ASN A 162 18.38 -13.52 -9.23
CA ASN A 162 18.37 -14.93 -9.54
C ASN A 162 17.18 -15.24 -10.46
N PRO A 163 17.41 -15.66 -11.73
CA PRO A 163 16.34 -15.95 -12.67
C PRO A 163 15.46 -17.13 -12.26
N ASN A 164 15.87 -17.94 -11.28
CA ASN A 164 15.11 -19.07 -10.77
C ASN A 164 14.21 -18.70 -9.58
N ASP A 165 14.34 -17.50 -9.02
CA ASP A 165 13.46 -17.05 -7.95
C ASP A 165 12.06 -16.74 -8.49
N PRO A 166 11.01 -17.21 -7.83
CA PRO A 166 9.66 -16.85 -8.23
C PRO A 166 9.44 -15.35 -8.02
N HIS A 167 8.81 -14.71 -8.99
CA HIS A 167 8.37 -13.33 -8.84
C HIS A 167 7.16 -13.28 -7.92
N LEU A 168 7.28 -12.53 -6.84
CA LEU A 168 6.20 -12.31 -5.90
C LEU A 168 5.46 -11.02 -6.25
N GLY A 169 4.14 -11.09 -6.33
CA GLY A 169 3.30 -9.93 -6.50
C GLY A 169 3.05 -9.20 -5.18
N HIS A 170 2.84 -7.91 -5.27
CA HIS A 170 2.44 -7.10 -4.13
C HIS A 170 1.54 -5.96 -4.59
N ALA A 171 0.59 -5.58 -3.75
CA ALA A 171 -0.31 -4.47 -4.00
C ALA A 171 -0.19 -3.44 -2.88
N LEU A 172 -0.15 -2.18 -3.27
CA LEU A 172 0.01 -1.05 -2.37
C LEU A 172 -0.99 0.05 -2.76
N ALA A 173 -1.19 1.02 -1.90
CA ALA A 173 -2.13 2.10 -2.14
C ALA A 173 -1.40 3.43 -2.35
N VAL A 174 -1.69 4.13 -3.44
CA VAL A 174 -1.23 5.51 -3.62
C VAL A 174 -2.06 6.41 -2.70
N VAL A 175 -1.39 7.26 -1.97
CA VAL A 175 -2.04 8.22 -1.06
C VAL A 175 -2.07 9.61 -1.67
N GLY A 176 -1.10 9.93 -2.49
CA GLY A 176 -1.01 11.23 -3.14
C GLY A 176 0.37 11.54 -3.67
N ASN A 177 0.67 12.81 -3.71
CA ASN A 177 1.92 13.34 -4.25
C ASN A 177 2.38 14.56 -3.45
N ALA A 178 3.65 14.87 -3.58
CA ALA A 178 4.26 15.99 -2.89
C ALA A 178 5.45 16.54 -3.67
N LYS A 179 5.79 17.79 -3.43
CA LYS A 179 7.06 18.37 -3.85
C LYS A 179 7.87 18.68 -2.61
N ILE A 180 9.02 18.06 -2.50
CA ILE A 180 9.90 18.13 -1.33
C ILE A 180 11.29 18.48 -1.84
N ASN A 181 11.84 19.58 -1.36
CA ASN A 181 13.17 20.05 -1.75
C ASN A 181 13.35 20.08 -3.28
N ASP A 182 12.37 20.68 -3.97
CA ASP A 182 12.27 20.83 -5.44
C ASP A 182 12.15 19.50 -6.22
N GLN A 183 11.93 18.38 -5.52
CA GLN A 183 11.76 17.07 -6.14
C GLN A 183 10.32 16.59 -6.06
N GLU A 184 9.82 16.08 -7.18
CA GLU A 184 8.48 15.48 -7.25
C GLU A 184 8.49 14.08 -6.64
N LYS A 185 7.57 13.84 -5.70
CA LYS A 185 7.44 12.60 -4.95
C LYS A 185 6.02 12.06 -5.05
N LEU A 186 5.90 10.74 -5.01
CA LEU A 186 4.64 10.04 -4.77
C LEU A 186 4.59 9.54 -3.34
N ILE A 187 3.42 9.58 -2.75
CA ILE A 187 3.18 9.11 -1.39
C ILE A 187 2.35 7.83 -1.50
N TYR A 188 2.77 6.77 -0.83
CA TYR A 188 2.04 5.51 -0.86
C TYR A 188 2.04 4.82 0.51
N TRP A 189 1.12 3.90 0.68
CA TRP A 189 1.06 3.01 1.82
C TRP A 189 1.36 1.57 1.39
N ASN A 190 2.34 0.98 2.03
CA ASN A 190 2.60 -0.45 1.97
C ASN A 190 1.81 -1.11 3.11
N PRO A 191 0.91 -2.08 2.81
CA PRO A 191 0.13 -2.74 3.87
C PRO A 191 0.96 -3.40 4.98
N TRP A 192 2.24 -3.68 4.75
CA TRP A 192 3.15 -4.17 5.79
C TRP A 192 3.46 -3.13 6.86
N ASP A 193 3.26 -1.85 6.55
CA ASP A 193 3.77 -0.74 7.36
C ASP A 193 2.66 -0.03 8.13
N THR A 194 3.07 0.60 9.22
CA THR A 194 2.21 1.47 10.02
C THR A 194 2.41 2.96 9.71
N GLU A 195 3.22 3.26 8.71
CA GLU A 195 3.53 4.62 8.26
C GLU A 195 3.47 4.70 6.74
N LEU A 196 3.29 5.91 6.22
CA LEU A 196 3.35 6.18 4.80
C LEU A 196 4.79 6.23 4.32
N SER A 197 4.97 5.94 3.04
CA SER A 197 6.27 5.99 2.36
C SER A 197 6.25 7.01 1.24
N ILE A 198 7.44 7.48 0.88
CA ILE A 198 7.65 8.45 -0.18
C ILE A 198 8.59 7.86 -1.22
N GLN A 199 8.28 8.09 -2.48
CA GLN A 199 9.01 7.56 -3.64
C GLN A 199 9.27 8.70 -4.62
N ASP A 200 10.41 8.66 -5.31
CA ASP A 200 10.64 9.56 -6.45
C ASP A 200 9.60 9.31 -7.54
N ALA A 201 8.99 10.38 -8.04
CA ALA A 201 7.88 10.26 -8.99
C ALA A 201 8.30 9.69 -10.35
N ASP A 202 9.57 9.77 -10.70
CA ASP A 202 10.13 9.27 -11.95
C ASP A 202 10.70 7.84 -11.86
N SER A 203 10.56 7.18 -10.71
CA SER A 203 11.11 5.84 -10.49
C SER A 203 10.00 4.79 -10.35
N SER A 204 10.20 3.64 -10.99
CA SER A 204 9.36 2.46 -10.82
C SER A 204 9.89 1.50 -9.74
N LEU A 205 11.08 1.74 -9.21
CA LEU A 205 11.67 0.88 -8.20
C LEU A 205 11.22 1.28 -6.81
N LEU A 206 10.54 0.36 -6.13
CA LEU A 206 10.05 0.53 -4.78
C LEU A 206 11.01 -0.16 -3.81
N HIS A 207 11.58 0.61 -2.90
CA HIS A 207 12.36 0.08 -1.79
C HIS A 207 11.43 -0.10 -0.58
N LEU A 208 10.95 -1.33 -0.41
CA LEU A 208 9.98 -1.64 0.63
C LEU A 208 10.67 -2.05 1.93
N SER A 209 9.92 -2.05 3.01
CA SER A 209 10.33 -2.58 4.30
C SER A 209 10.84 -4.02 4.17
N PHE A 210 11.63 -4.47 5.15
CA PHE A 210 12.35 -5.75 5.12
C PHE A 210 13.40 -5.85 4.01
N ASN A 211 13.92 -4.71 3.55
CA ASN A 211 14.93 -4.64 2.49
C ASN A 211 14.48 -5.39 1.22
N ARG A 212 13.23 -5.18 0.81
CA ARG A 212 12.62 -5.81 -0.36
C ARG A 212 12.45 -4.80 -1.47
N ASP A 213 13.00 -5.11 -2.63
CA ASP A 213 12.84 -4.30 -3.84
C ASP A 213 11.75 -4.89 -4.72
N TYR A 214 10.82 -4.02 -5.12
CA TYR A 214 9.75 -4.36 -6.03
C TYR A 214 9.73 -3.37 -7.19
N ASN A 215 9.29 -3.84 -8.35
CA ASN A 215 9.07 -3.00 -9.51
C ASN A 215 7.58 -2.69 -9.64
N TRP A 216 7.24 -1.42 -9.66
CA TRP A 216 5.89 -0.93 -9.93
C TRP A 216 5.62 -1.07 -11.43
N TYR A 217 4.92 -2.10 -11.86
CA TYR A 217 4.71 -2.40 -13.28
C TYR A 217 3.35 -1.93 -13.81
N GLY A 218 2.39 -1.70 -12.95
CA GLY A 218 1.05 -1.31 -13.37
C GLY A 218 0.23 -0.72 -12.23
N SER A 219 -0.90 -0.15 -12.57
CA SER A 219 -1.78 0.54 -11.64
C SER A 219 -3.24 0.22 -11.93
N MET A 220 -4.02 0.02 -10.86
CA MET A 220 -5.48 -0.09 -10.95
C MET A 220 -6.09 1.23 -10.50
N ILE A 221 -6.76 1.93 -11.39
CA ILE A 221 -7.26 3.28 -11.18
C ILE A 221 -8.79 3.28 -11.12
N GLY A 222 -9.34 3.94 -10.11
CA GLY A 222 -10.79 4.12 -10.02
C GLY A 222 -11.44 3.82 -8.67
N TYR A 223 -10.66 3.44 -7.68
CA TYR A 223 -11.19 3.15 -6.34
C TYR A 223 -11.69 4.38 -5.60
#